data_cff2568450dd6f94f04416becbffe1ae
#
_entry.id   cff2568450dd6f94f04416becbffe1ae
#
_cell.length_a   1.000
_cell.length_b   1.000
_cell.length_c   1.000
_cell.angle_alpha   90.00
_cell.angle_beta   90.00
_cell.angle_gamma   90.00
#
_symmetry.space_group_name_H-M   'P 1'
#
loop_
_entity.id
_entity.type
_entity.pdbx_description
1 polymer ?
#
loop_
_entity_poly.entity_id
_entity_poly.type
_entity_poly.pdbx_seq_one_letter_code
_entity_poly.pdbx_strand_id
1 'polypeptide(L)'
;APEFPPYIVPIRAGRKVPPFPEAGVIVVADSLLASRPELLDDIIAWGPQCALFDEAHRASTWAGKRATADRNLSLSVSGLSVPMTGTPFKANPVEVTNILALSGHLGPVFGGASEFIERYATKDRFGGWMPKRKMLPDLERQLTAHCWVRRNKQDVLKQLPPKLRTTRVVDIDRKGFAQAHEALYEKIGLWVDEMLENGVEITQEDIKVYAKTHIEIITPLRAAAGVAKIPAAIEIVKDWLQATTETGPDGSKVYTRPLVVWVHHSPVMEALKAAIPEDMAGIGFIDGGTPEHKRQPEADKLQNGEIGVIFCSIMAAGFGITLTRSSDVIFIETDWTPANISQAEDRVHRIGQTETCMITTLLAVDTLDAHMRAILRNKGKDLNVLMPGADNNVTVMTAHLNEAAGQYEILTQEDRELEKDFKSVPDIIERIVTEIVLKRTSLPRAA
;
A
#
# COMPACT_ATOMS: atom_id res chain seq x y z
N ALA A 1 5.47 25.00 17.14
CA ALA A 1 6.33 23.84 16.84
C ALA A 1 6.95 23.40 18.17
N PRO A 2 7.03 22.09 18.47
CA PRO A 2 7.74 21.67 19.68
C PRO A 2 9.17 22.18 19.62
N GLU A 3 9.61 22.88 20.66
CA GLU A 3 11.01 23.27 20.82
C GLU A 3 11.80 22.01 21.13
N PHE A 4 12.65 21.62 20.20
CA PHE A 4 13.59 20.54 20.44
C PHE A 4 14.70 21.04 21.40
N PRO A 5 15.18 20.16 22.29
CA PRO A 5 16.39 20.49 23.07
C PRO A 5 17.53 20.91 22.12
N PRO A 6 18.43 21.80 22.55
CA PRO A 6 19.47 22.39 21.68
C PRO A 6 20.43 21.36 21.08
N TYR A 7 20.47 20.15 21.59
CA TYR A 7 21.26 19.03 21.06
C TYR A 7 20.51 18.19 20.01
N ILE A 8 19.24 18.53 19.68
CA ILE A 8 18.50 17.90 18.58
C ILE A 8 18.38 18.89 17.43
N VAL A 9 18.99 18.55 16.30
CA VAL A 9 19.07 19.39 15.11
C VAL A 9 18.23 18.80 13.97
N PRO A 10 16.99 19.30 13.74
CA PRO A 10 16.19 18.89 12.62
C PRO A 10 16.62 19.61 11.34
N ILE A 11 16.96 18.84 10.30
CA ILE A 11 17.24 19.36 8.96
C ILE A 11 15.98 19.25 8.10
N ARG A 12 15.52 20.39 7.60
CA ARG A 12 14.26 20.49 6.84
C ARG A 12 14.53 20.87 5.38
N ALA A 13 13.70 20.34 4.48
CA ALA A 13 13.72 20.73 3.08
C ALA A 13 13.45 22.24 2.91
N GLY A 14 14.17 22.88 1.96
CA GLY A 14 14.00 24.31 1.67
C GLY A 14 14.54 25.26 2.76
N ARG A 15 15.20 24.73 3.80
CA ARG A 15 15.82 25.53 4.86
C ARG A 15 17.34 25.43 4.80
N LYS A 16 18.01 26.47 5.30
CA LYS A 16 19.47 26.43 5.52
C LYS A 16 19.77 25.33 6.54
N VAL A 17 20.81 24.56 6.28
CA VAL A 17 21.30 23.54 7.22
C VAL A 17 21.84 24.25 8.47
N PRO A 18 21.35 23.94 9.68
CA PRO A 18 21.87 24.49 10.90
C PRO A 18 23.30 23.97 11.15
N PRO A 19 24.13 24.67 11.95
CA PRO A 19 25.39 24.10 12.39
C PRO A 19 25.15 22.83 13.19
N PHE A 20 26.01 21.84 13.00
CA PHE A 20 25.92 20.59 13.75
C PHE A 20 26.40 20.80 15.18
N PRO A 21 25.78 20.14 16.16
CA PRO A 21 26.21 20.23 17.55
C PRO A 21 27.53 19.48 17.76
N GLU A 22 28.28 19.85 18.77
CA GLU A 22 29.48 19.10 19.16
C GLU A 22 29.13 17.67 19.59
N ALA A 23 28.02 17.52 20.30
CA ALA A 23 27.39 16.23 20.61
C ALA A 23 25.86 16.38 20.58
N GLY A 24 25.16 15.42 19.98
CA GLY A 24 23.70 15.48 19.88
C GLY A 24 23.10 14.53 18.85
N VAL A 25 21.93 14.90 18.38
CA VAL A 25 21.14 14.11 17.41
C VAL A 25 20.78 14.97 16.19
N ILE A 26 21.12 14.51 15.01
CA ILE A 26 20.68 15.09 13.75
C ILE A 26 19.47 14.30 13.27
N VAL A 27 18.36 14.99 13.00
CA VAL A 27 17.14 14.39 12.43
C VAL A 27 17.00 14.88 10.99
N VAL A 28 17.06 13.96 10.04
CA VAL A 28 17.04 14.30 8.62
C VAL A 28 16.18 13.29 7.85
N ALA A 29 15.45 13.74 6.83
CA ALA A 29 14.71 12.85 5.96
C ALA A 29 15.67 12.10 5.01
N ASP A 30 15.45 10.79 4.82
CA ASP A 30 16.17 9.93 3.87
C ASP A 30 16.19 10.50 2.44
N SER A 31 15.08 11.13 2.04
CA SER A 31 14.96 11.81 0.75
C SER A 31 15.90 13.02 0.60
N LEU A 32 16.20 13.72 1.69
CA LEU A 32 17.16 14.82 1.66
C LEU A 32 18.60 14.30 1.51
N LEU A 33 18.96 13.23 2.19
CA LEU A 33 20.26 12.58 2.02
C LEU A 33 20.46 12.09 0.58
N ALA A 34 19.41 11.50 -0.01
CA ALA A 34 19.45 11.02 -1.39
C ALA A 34 19.54 12.13 -2.44
N SER A 35 19.03 13.34 -2.13
CA SER A 35 18.98 14.49 -3.06
C SER A 35 20.12 15.50 -2.85
N ARG A 36 20.84 15.43 -1.72
CA ARG A 36 21.91 16.34 -1.33
C ARG A 36 23.14 15.54 -0.88
N PRO A 37 23.97 15.07 -1.82
CA PRO A 37 25.19 14.31 -1.48
C PRO A 37 26.13 15.09 -0.53
N GLU A 38 26.24 16.39 -0.72
CA GLU A 38 27.05 17.27 0.14
C GLU A 38 26.57 17.28 1.60
N LEU A 39 25.27 17.19 1.83
CA LEU A 39 24.71 17.07 3.19
C LEU A 39 25.06 15.72 3.82
N LEU A 40 25.05 14.67 3.03
CA LEU A 40 25.46 13.34 3.49
C LEU A 40 26.94 13.34 3.87
N ASP A 41 27.79 13.95 3.04
CA ASP A 41 29.22 14.08 3.29
C ASP A 41 29.49 14.89 4.58
N ASP A 42 28.79 16.01 4.79
CA ASP A 42 28.84 16.80 6.01
C ASP A 42 28.47 16.01 7.27
N ILE A 43 27.41 15.21 7.18
CA ILE A 43 26.96 14.34 8.29
C ILE A 43 28.00 13.24 8.56
N ILE A 44 28.55 12.63 7.52
CA ILE A 44 29.61 11.63 7.65
C ILE A 44 30.88 12.28 8.31
N ALA A 45 31.23 13.47 7.88
CA ALA A 45 32.38 14.22 8.45
C ALA A 45 32.13 14.63 9.91
N TRP A 46 30.88 14.85 10.33
CA TRP A 46 30.52 15.06 11.73
C TRP A 46 30.80 13.83 12.61
N GLY A 47 30.91 12.64 12.03
CA GLY A 47 31.31 11.41 12.71
C GLY A 47 30.24 10.80 13.59
N PRO A 48 29.06 10.46 13.06
CA PRO A 48 27.98 9.85 13.86
C PRO A 48 28.43 8.50 14.43
N GLN A 49 28.17 8.30 15.73
CA GLN A 49 28.40 7.01 16.37
C GLN A 49 27.28 6.00 16.10
N CYS A 50 26.05 6.49 15.94
CA CYS A 50 24.88 5.64 15.66
C CYS A 50 24.04 6.26 14.55
N ALA A 51 23.39 5.39 13.75
CA ALA A 51 22.35 5.76 12.79
C ALA A 51 21.10 4.94 13.04
N LEU A 52 19.96 5.63 13.15
CA LEU A 52 18.63 5.01 13.25
C LEU A 52 17.87 5.31 11.95
N PHE A 53 17.46 4.27 11.24
CA PHE A 53 16.70 4.40 9.99
C PHE A 53 15.25 4.02 10.24
N ASP A 54 14.38 5.01 10.40
CA ASP A 54 12.96 4.77 10.56
C ASP A 54 12.30 4.47 9.20
N GLU A 55 11.33 3.55 9.20
CA GLU A 55 10.67 3.04 8.00
C GLU A 55 11.67 2.61 6.91
N ALA A 56 12.72 1.89 7.31
CA ALA A 56 13.84 1.46 6.46
C ALA A 56 13.40 0.70 5.18
N HIS A 57 12.19 0.13 5.17
CA HIS A 57 11.58 -0.49 3.97
C HIS A 57 11.39 0.49 2.80
N ARG A 58 11.41 1.81 3.05
CA ARG A 58 11.31 2.84 1.98
C ARG A 58 12.54 2.87 1.09
N ALA A 59 13.66 2.38 1.58
CA ALA A 59 14.92 2.22 0.86
C ALA A 59 15.17 0.78 0.39
N SER A 60 14.13 -0.01 0.12
CA SER A 60 14.24 -1.44 -0.26
C SER A 60 14.83 -1.69 -1.65
N THR A 61 14.82 -0.70 -2.55
CA THR A 61 15.40 -0.84 -3.89
C THR A 61 16.91 -0.68 -3.83
N TRP A 62 17.67 -1.76 -3.97
CA TRP A 62 19.13 -1.80 -3.79
C TRP A 62 19.91 -0.71 -4.54
N ALA A 63 19.62 -0.50 -5.83
CA ALA A 63 20.26 0.53 -6.65
C ALA A 63 19.64 1.94 -6.51
N GLY A 64 18.64 2.10 -5.65
CA GLY A 64 17.96 3.38 -5.44
C GLY A 64 18.85 4.40 -4.73
N LYS A 65 18.71 5.67 -5.07
CA LYS A 65 19.50 6.76 -4.46
C LYS A 65 19.38 6.78 -2.93
N ARG A 66 18.17 6.55 -2.38
CA ARG A 66 17.97 6.46 -0.93
C ARG A 66 18.75 5.31 -0.31
N ALA A 67 18.61 4.10 -0.87
CA ALA A 67 19.29 2.92 -0.38
C ALA A 67 20.81 3.09 -0.42
N THR A 68 21.33 3.77 -1.44
CA THR A 68 22.76 4.07 -1.55
C THR A 68 23.22 5.09 -0.49
N ALA A 69 22.45 6.17 -0.30
CA ALA A 69 22.76 7.17 0.73
C ALA A 69 22.72 6.55 2.15
N ASP A 70 21.71 5.77 2.44
CA ASP A 70 21.55 5.09 3.73
C ASP A 70 22.70 4.11 4.00
N ARG A 71 23.13 3.32 2.99
CA ARG A 71 24.28 2.42 3.12
C ARG A 71 25.57 3.18 3.36
N ASN A 72 25.81 4.29 2.63
CA ASN A 72 27.02 5.11 2.83
C ASN A 72 27.06 5.66 4.27
N LEU A 73 25.94 6.16 4.77
CA LEU A 73 25.82 6.59 6.17
C LEU A 73 26.04 5.42 7.14
N SER A 74 25.40 4.28 6.91
CA SER A 74 25.51 3.09 7.76
C SER A 74 26.97 2.58 7.85
N LEU A 75 27.72 2.63 6.76
CA LEU A 75 29.13 2.22 6.72
C LEU A 75 30.08 3.22 7.41
N SER A 76 29.66 4.46 7.59
CA SER A 76 30.46 5.52 8.20
C SER A 76 30.32 5.60 9.73
N VAL A 77 29.26 5.01 10.31
CA VAL A 77 29.07 5.05 11.77
C VAL A 77 30.06 4.12 12.48
N SER A 78 30.61 4.60 13.59
CA SER A 78 31.58 3.84 14.38
C SER A 78 30.95 2.82 15.36
N GLY A 79 29.64 2.93 15.59
CA GLY A 79 28.89 2.09 16.52
C GLY A 79 27.72 1.36 15.84
N LEU A 80 26.50 1.68 16.21
CA LEU A 80 25.32 0.92 15.79
C LEU A 80 24.60 1.55 14.61
N SER A 81 24.28 0.73 13.62
CA SER A 81 23.35 1.04 12.54
C SER A 81 22.08 0.22 12.71
N VAL A 82 20.96 0.88 12.97
CA VAL A 82 19.69 0.23 13.37
C VAL A 82 18.57 0.60 12.40
N PRO A 83 18.28 -0.24 11.41
CA PRO A 83 17.09 -0.10 10.59
C PRO A 83 15.85 -0.55 11.36
N MET A 84 14.81 0.27 11.35
CA MET A 84 13.54 0.02 12.00
C MET A 84 12.41 0.00 10.96
N THR A 85 11.54 -0.98 11.02
CA THR A 85 10.35 -1.05 10.16
C THR A 85 9.32 -2.04 10.69
N GLY A 86 8.05 -1.71 10.57
CA GLY A 86 6.96 -2.67 10.79
C GLY A 86 6.71 -3.60 9.61
N THR A 87 7.23 -3.27 8.41
CA THR A 87 6.94 -3.96 7.14
C THR A 87 8.22 -4.20 6.33
N PRO A 88 9.11 -5.09 6.78
CA PRO A 88 10.39 -5.35 6.11
C PRO A 88 10.23 -5.93 4.70
N PHE A 89 9.09 -6.58 4.43
CA PHE A 89 8.71 -7.14 3.13
C PHE A 89 7.41 -6.51 2.64
N LYS A 90 7.37 -6.10 1.37
CA LYS A 90 6.15 -5.66 0.67
C LYS A 90 5.57 -6.79 -0.18
N ALA A 91 6.43 -7.55 -0.86
CA ALA A 91 6.02 -8.61 -1.77
C ALA A 91 7.03 -9.75 -1.94
N ASN A 92 8.33 -9.50 -1.78
CA ASN A 92 9.36 -10.50 -2.06
C ASN A 92 10.59 -10.37 -1.15
N PRO A 93 11.40 -11.45 -0.99
CA PRO A 93 12.57 -11.44 -0.09
C PRO A 93 13.66 -10.43 -0.48
N VAL A 94 13.81 -10.08 -1.77
CA VAL A 94 14.89 -9.18 -2.21
C VAL A 94 14.78 -7.81 -1.56
N GLU A 95 13.59 -7.40 -1.16
CA GLU A 95 13.33 -6.11 -0.53
C GLU A 95 14.03 -5.93 0.82
N VAL A 96 14.35 -7.03 1.52
CA VAL A 96 15.03 -6.95 2.82
C VAL A 96 16.55 -6.85 2.70
N THR A 97 17.13 -7.08 1.52
CA THR A 97 18.60 -7.07 1.35
C THR A 97 19.24 -5.77 1.80
N ASN A 98 18.62 -4.62 1.47
CA ASN A 98 19.13 -3.32 1.91
C ASN A 98 19.05 -3.16 3.44
N ILE A 99 17.93 -3.59 4.06
CA ILE A 99 17.75 -3.54 5.52
C ILE A 99 18.82 -4.38 6.22
N LEU A 100 19.10 -5.59 5.69
CA LEU A 100 20.16 -6.46 6.20
C LEU A 100 21.58 -5.87 5.99
N ALA A 101 21.80 -5.14 4.91
CA ALA A 101 23.05 -4.41 4.69
C ALA A 101 23.21 -3.28 5.70
N LEU A 102 22.16 -2.48 5.95
CA LEU A 102 22.17 -1.41 6.94
C LEU A 102 22.47 -1.92 8.36
N SER A 103 21.94 -3.08 8.72
CA SER A 103 22.20 -3.69 10.03
C SER A 103 23.52 -4.50 10.11
N GLY A 104 24.27 -4.57 9.02
CA GLY A 104 25.51 -5.32 8.96
C GLY A 104 25.37 -6.86 8.90
N HIS A 105 24.17 -7.40 8.76
CA HIS A 105 23.90 -8.84 8.80
C HIS A 105 23.94 -9.54 7.43
N LEU A 106 23.88 -8.79 6.33
CA LEU A 106 23.79 -9.35 4.98
C LEU A 106 25.01 -10.25 4.63
N GLY A 107 26.21 -9.78 4.89
CA GLY A 107 27.43 -10.53 4.64
C GLY A 107 27.59 -11.71 5.62
N PRO A 108 27.67 -11.46 6.95
CA PRO A 108 27.95 -12.49 7.94
C PRO A 108 26.94 -13.63 7.98
N VAL A 109 25.65 -13.37 7.76
CA VAL A 109 24.58 -14.40 7.87
C VAL A 109 24.29 -15.04 6.52
N PHE A 110 24.36 -14.28 5.43
CA PHE A 110 23.86 -14.74 4.13
C PHE A 110 24.92 -14.80 3.03
N GLY A 111 26.17 -14.42 3.31
CA GLY A 111 27.27 -14.41 2.34
C GLY A 111 27.30 -13.15 1.46
N GLY A 112 26.20 -12.41 1.37
CA GLY A 112 26.08 -11.23 0.55
C GLY A 112 24.76 -11.15 -0.19
N ALA A 113 24.58 -10.12 -1.01
CA ALA A 113 23.32 -9.89 -1.73
C ALA A 113 23.08 -10.96 -2.81
N SER A 114 24.11 -11.39 -3.52
CA SER A 114 24.00 -12.38 -4.59
C SER A 114 23.57 -13.73 -4.03
N GLU A 115 24.23 -14.21 -2.99
CA GLU A 115 23.95 -15.48 -2.31
C GLU A 115 22.57 -15.47 -1.66
N PHE A 116 22.19 -14.33 -1.06
CA PHE A 116 20.84 -14.16 -0.51
C PHE A 116 19.77 -14.30 -1.60
N ILE A 117 19.94 -13.58 -2.71
CA ILE A 117 18.99 -13.61 -3.82
C ILE A 117 18.93 -15.00 -4.45
N GLU A 118 20.09 -15.62 -4.71
CA GLU A 118 20.14 -16.97 -5.27
C GLU A 118 19.43 -17.98 -4.35
N ARG A 119 19.57 -17.87 -3.05
CA ARG A 119 18.97 -18.80 -2.09
C ARG A 119 17.47 -18.63 -1.94
N TYR A 120 16.96 -17.37 -1.84
CA TYR A 120 15.60 -17.08 -1.40
C TYR A 120 14.67 -16.52 -2.47
N ALA A 121 15.20 -16.09 -3.60
CA ALA A 121 14.40 -15.49 -4.67
C ALA A 121 14.64 -16.18 -6.02
N THR A 122 13.67 -16.06 -6.89
CA THR A 122 13.75 -16.47 -8.29
C THR A 122 13.07 -15.42 -9.16
N LYS A 123 13.30 -15.49 -10.46
CA LYS A 123 12.57 -14.65 -11.41
C LYS A 123 11.25 -15.32 -11.79
N ASP A 124 10.18 -14.51 -11.85
CA ASP A 124 8.96 -14.93 -12.52
C ASP A 124 9.13 -14.90 -14.05
N ARG A 125 8.08 -15.28 -14.75
CA ARG A 125 8.07 -15.30 -16.23
C ARG A 125 8.20 -13.90 -16.86
N PHE A 126 8.02 -12.83 -16.09
CA PHE A 126 8.21 -11.44 -16.49
C PHE A 126 9.55 -10.86 -16.02
N GLY A 127 10.37 -11.66 -15.35
CA GLY A 127 11.66 -11.24 -14.78
C GLY A 127 11.52 -10.46 -13.47
N GLY A 128 10.33 -10.36 -12.89
CA GLY A 128 10.09 -9.85 -11.54
C GLY A 128 10.62 -10.80 -10.48
N TRP A 129 10.95 -10.29 -9.29
CA TRP A 129 11.41 -11.15 -8.21
C TRP A 129 10.22 -11.81 -7.50
N MET A 130 10.33 -13.13 -7.33
CA MET A 130 9.39 -13.95 -6.55
C MET A 130 10.12 -14.72 -5.46
N PRO A 131 9.44 -15.04 -4.34
CA PRO A 131 10.01 -15.87 -3.31
C PRO A 131 10.14 -17.33 -3.78
N LYS A 132 11.26 -17.97 -3.45
CA LYS A 132 11.36 -19.44 -3.45
C LYS A 132 10.61 -19.98 -2.24
N ARG A 133 9.31 -20.26 -2.39
CA ARG A 133 8.39 -20.57 -1.27
C ARG A 133 8.90 -21.66 -0.33
N LYS A 134 9.58 -22.69 -0.87
CA LYS A 134 10.18 -23.76 -0.05
C LYS A 134 11.29 -23.25 0.88
N MET A 135 11.90 -22.12 0.57
CA MET A 135 13.00 -21.52 1.34
C MET A 135 12.51 -20.45 2.34
N LEU A 136 11.25 -20.04 2.30
CA LEU A 136 10.72 -19.00 3.21
C LEU A 136 10.81 -19.40 4.70
N PRO A 137 10.52 -20.66 5.10
CA PRO A 137 10.70 -21.07 6.50
C PRO A 137 12.16 -21.02 6.96
N ASP A 138 13.11 -21.30 6.05
CA ASP A 138 14.53 -21.16 6.36
C ASP A 138 14.92 -19.68 6.52
N LEU A 139 14.44 -18.80 5.62
CA LEU A 139 14.69 -17.37 5.71
C LEU A 139 14.14 -16.79 7.01
N GLU A 140 12.89 -17.11 7.36
CA GLU A 140 12.26 -16.68 8.62
C GLU A 140 13.11 -17.10 9.84
N ARG A 141 13.56 -18.36 9.87
CA ARG A 141 14.40 -18.87 10.96
C ARG A 141 15.74 -18.13 11.07
N GLN A 142 16.42 -17.86 9.93
CA GLN A 142 17.70 -17.11 9.92
C GLN A 142 17.51 -15.68 10.39
N LEU A 143 16.46 -15.01 9.92
CA LEU A 143 16.14 -13.65 10.32
C LEU A 143 15.83 -13.56 11.82
N THR A 144 15.01 -14.46 12.33
CA THR A 144 14.64 -14.51 13.75
C THR A 144 15.81 -14.86 14.66
N ALA A 145 16.69 -15.77 14.23
CA ALA A 145 17.84 -16.18 15.03
C ALA A 145 18.96 -15.13 15.07
N HIS A 146 19.15 -14.36 13.99
CA HIS A 146 20.41 -13.61 13.81
C HIS A 146 20.24 -12.11 13.49
N CYS A 147 19.09 -11.69 12.92
CA CYS A 147 19.04 -10.39 12.24
C CYS A 147 18.10 -9.39 12.87
N TRP A 148 17.02 -9.82 13.50
CA TRP A 148 16.00 -8.87 13.96
C TRP A 148 15.42 -9.20 15.34
N VAL A 149 14.96 -8.13 15.98
CA VAL A 149 14.11 -8.22 17.17
C VAL A 149 12.71 -7.80 16.75
N ARG A 150 11.76 -8.73 16.82
CA ARG A 150 10.39 -8.50 16.42
C ARG A 150 9.41 -8.77 17.56
N ARG A 151 8.39 -7.92 17.67
CA ARG A 151 7.26 -8.10 18.58
C ARG A 151 5.97 -7.96 17.79
N ASN A 152 5.09 -8.94 17.85
CA ASN A 152 3.77 -8.87 17.23
C ASN A 152 2.84 -8.06 18.13
N LYS A 153 1.90 -7.31 17.52
CA LYS A 153 0.88 -6.56 18.27
C LYS A 153 0.09 -7.46 19.23
N GLN A 154 -0.28 -8.66 18.78
CA GLN A 154 -1.03 -9.61 19.58
C GLN A 154 -0.28 -10.08 20.83
N ASP A 155 1.05 -10.12 20.80
CA ASP A 155 1.86 -10.58 21.93
C ASP A 155 2.01 -9.48 22.98
N VAL A 156 2.15 -8.21 22.56
CA VAL A 156 2.48 -7.08 23.46
C VAL A 156 1.30 -6.18 23.78
N LEU A 157 0.27 -6.13 22.93
CA LEU A 157 -0.93 -5.31 23.09
C LEU A 157 -2.16 -6.20 23.28
N LYS A 158 -2.17 -6.98 24.35
CA LYS A 158 -3.26 -7.93 24.66
C LYS A 158 -4.63 -7.27 24.84
N GLN A 159 -4.64 -5.99 25.19
CA GLN A 159 -5.85 -5.18 25.34
C GLN A 159 -6.38 -4.64 24.00
N LEU A 160 -5.62 -4.76 22.91
CA LEU A 160 -6.06 -4.25 21.60
C LEU A 160 -7.17 -5.16 21.06
N PRO A 161 -8.35 -4.60 20.73
CA PRO A 161 -9.46 -5.38 20.18
C PRO A 161 -9.12 -6.05 18.84
N PRO A 162 -9.85 -7.08 18.43
CA PRO A 162 -9.62 -7.74 17.15
C PRO A 162 -9.95 -6.84 15.95
N LYS A 163 -9.38 -7.18 14.78
CA LYS A 163 -9.81 -6.66 13.49
C LYS A 163 -10.65 -7.71 12.75
N LEU A 164 -11.82 -7.32 12.28
CA LEU A 164 -12.68 -8.14 11.44
C LEU A 164 -12.74 -7.53 10.04
N ARG A 165 -12.39 -8.31 9.03
CA ARG A 165 -12.36 -7.87 7.63
C ARG A 165 -13.51 -8.51 6.86
N THR A 166 -14.26 -7.69 6.15
CA THR A 166 -15.39 -8.10 5.30
C THR A 166 -15.25 -7.53 3.90
N THR A 167 -15.99 -8.12 2.96
CA THR A 167 -16.12 -7.59 1.61
C THR A 167 -17.60 -7.32 1.36
N ARG A 168 -17.94 -6.12 0.91
CA ARG A 168 -19.28 -5.76 0.49
C ARG A 168 -19.28 -5.60 -1.03
N VAL A 169 -20.07 -6.42 -1.70
CA VAL A 169 -20.31 -6.27 -3.13
C VAL A 169 -21.23 -5.06 -3.34
N VAL A 170 -20.89 -4.21 -4.30
CA VAL A 170 -21.64 -3.01 -4.64
C VAL A 170 -21.96 -2.98 -6.13
N ASP A 171 -23.15 -2.48 -6.45
CA ASP A 171 -23.49 -2.16 -7.82
C ASP A 171 -22.77 -0.90 -8.28
N ILE A 172 -22.40 -0.86 -9.56
CA ILE A 172 -21.61 0.23 -10.13
C ILE A 172 -22.29 0.84 -11.36
N ASP A 173 -22.02 2.12 -11.58
CA ASP A 173 -22.25 2.73 -12.89
C ASP A 173 -21.21 2.20 -13.89
N ARG A 174 -21.64 1.28 -14.75
CA ARG A 174 -20.77 0.60 -15.71
C ARG A 174 -20.34 1.49 -16.87
N LYS A 175 -20.99 2.62 -17.12
CA LYS A 175 -20.74 3.46 -18.29
C LYS A 175 -19.30 3.98 -18.33
N GLY A 176 -18.86 4.64 -17.25
CA GLY A 176 -17.48 5.18 -17.17
C GLY A 176 -16.43 4.07 -17.14
N PHE A 177 -16.72 2.95 -16.49
CA PHE A 177 -15.82 1.78 -16.49
C PHE A 177 -15.71 1.16 -17.87
N ALA A 178 -16.82 0.99 -18.60
CA ALA A 178 -16.82 0.46 -19.95
C ALA A 178 -16.02 1.35 -20.91
N GLN A 179 -16.12 2.67 -20.81
CA GLN A 179 -15.32 3.59 -21.61
C GLN A 179 -13.81 3.45 -21.34
N ALA A 180 -13.43 3.34 -20.05
CA ALA A 180 -12.02 3.13 -19.69
C ALA A 180 -11.49 1.76 -20.16
N HIS A 181 -12.34 0.74 -20.13
CA HIS A 181 -12.03 -0.59 -20.63
C HIS A 181 -11.83 -0.55 -22.16
N GLU A 182 -12.73 0.08 -22.89
CA GLU A 182 -12.62 0.26 -24.34
C GLU A 182 -11.34 1.03 -24.72
N ALA A 183 -11.06 2.14 -24.05
CA ALA A 183 -9.83 2.91 -24.26
C ALA A 183 -8.55 2.08 -24.01
N LEU A 184 -8.56 1.20 -23.00
CA LEU A 184 -7.47 0.26 -22.75
C LEU A 184 -7.30 -0.72 -23.92
N TYR A 185 -8.40 -1.31 -24.38
CA TYR A 185 -8.40 -2.25 -25.50
C TYR A 185 -7.95 -1.60 -26.80
N GLU A 186 -8.39 -0.37 -27.05
CA GLU A 186 -7.97 0.41 -28.23
C GLU A 186 -6.46 0.72 -28.19
N LYS A 187 -5.94 1.18 -27.06
CA LYS A 187 -4.52 1.46 -26.88
C LYS A 187 -3.63 0.23 -27.09
N ILE A 188 -4.03 -0.93 -26.59
CA ILE A 188 -3.33 -2.19 -26.84
C ILE A 188 -3.52 -2.61 -28.30
N GLY A 189 -4.71 -2.43 -28.85
CA GLY A 189 -5.02 -2.72 -30.25
C GLY A 189 -4.11 -1.98 -31.22
N LEU A 190 -3.83 -0.69 -30.99
CA LEU A 190 -2.91 0.11 -31.80
C LEU A 190 -1.49 -0.50 -31.83
N TRP A 191 -0.98 -0.96 -30.69
CA TRP A 191 0.30 -1.67 -30.63
C TRP A 191 0.27 -2.98 -31.44
N VAL A 192 -0.81 -3.75 -31.33
CA VAL A 192 -0.99 -5.00 -32.09
C VAL A 192 -1.03 -4.70 -33.59
N ASP A 193 -1.80 -3.69 -34.02
CA ASP A 193 -1.92 -3.30 -35.43
C ASP A 193 -0.58 -2.83 -35.97
N GLU A 194 0.18 -2.00 -35.23
CA GLU A 194 1.52 -1.56 -35.62
C GLU A 194 2.50 -2.74 -35.85
N MET A 195 2.48 -3.73 -34.96
CA MET A 195 3.30 -4.94 -35.10
C MET A 195 2.92 -5.73 -36.39
N LEU A 196 1.61 -5.91 -36.61
CA LEU A 196 1.09 -6.65 -37.76
C LEU A 196 1.34 -5.91 -39.11
N GLU A 197 1.22 -4.59 -39.12
CA GLU A 197 1.51 -3.75 -40.30
C GLU A 197 2.99 -3.81 -40.69
N ASN A 198 3.88 -3.89 -39.71
CA ASN A 198 5.31 -4.07 -39.89
C ASN A 198 5.69 -5.52 -40.26
N GLY A 199 4.72 -6.42 -40.43
CA GLY A 199 4.96 -7.82 -40.81
C GLY A 199 5.55 -8.66 -39.68
N VAL A 200 5.47 -8.20 -38.44
CA VAL A 200 5.99 -8.90 -37.26
C VAL A 200 4.94 -9.87 -36.75
N GLU A 201 5.30 -11.15 -36.62
CA GLU A 201 4.47 -12.13 -35.92
C GLU A 201 4.59 -11.92 -34.42
N ILE A 202 3.47 -11.63 -33.74
CA ILE A 202 3.45 -11.38 -32.31
C ILE A 202 3.58 -12.70 -31.56
N THR A 203 4.70 -12.88 -30.88
CA THR A 203 5.00 -14.06 -30.08
C THR A 203 4.50 -13.92 -28.64
N GLN A 204 4.42 -15.04 -27.92
CA GLN A 204 4.15 -15.02 -26.47
C GLN A 204 5.20 -14.22 -25.68
N GLU A 205 6.43 -14.14 -26.16
CA GLU A 205 7.47 -13.35 -25.50
C GLU A 205 7.23 -11.85 -25.68
N ASP A 206 6.77 -11.40 -26.85
CA ASP A 206 6.42 -10.00 -27.11
C ASP A 206 5.26 -9.56 -26.21
N ILE A 207 4.25 -10.42 -26.01
CA ILE A 207 3.13 -10.17 -25.10
C ILE A 207 3.62 -10.01 -23.67
N LYS A 208 4.53 -10.87 -23.21
CA LYS A 208 5.11 -10.78 -21.85
C LYS A 208 5.95 -9.51 -21.67
N VAL A 209 6.77 -9.16 -22.66
CA VAL A 209 7.56 -7.93 -22.64
C VAL A 209 6.64 -6.72 -22.55
N TYR A 210 5.59 -6.69 -23.37
CA TYR A 210 4.58 -5.62 -23.31
C TYR A 210 3.93 -5.52 -21.93
N ALA A 211 3.44 -6.64 -21.39
CA ALA A 211 2.78 -6.68 -20.09
C ALA A 211 3.68 -6.20 -18.94
N LYS A 212 4.97 -6.51 -19.01
CA LYS A 212 5.97 -6.09 -18.03
C LYS A 212 6.31 -4.60 -18.13
N THR A 213 6.47 -4.09 -19.34
CA THR A 213 6.95 -2.72 -19.58
C THR A 213 5.84 -1.67 -19.49
N HIS A 214 4.57 -2.08 -19.57
CA HIS A 214 3.40 -1.19 -19.58
C HIS A 214 2.46 -1.41 -18.39
N ILE A 215 3.01 -1.65 -17.20
CA ILE A 215 2.21 -1.90 -15.98
C ILE A 215 1.25 -0.73 -15.69
N GLU A 216 1.65 0.48 -16.00
CA GLU A 216 0.85 1.70 -15.81
C GLU A 216 -0.42 1.75 -16.66
N ILE A 217 -0.50 0.95 -17.74
CA ILE A 217 -1.67 0.94 -18.66
C ILE A 217 -2.97 0.54 -17.96
N ILE A 218 -2.88 -0.23 -16.86
CA ILE A 218 -4.04 -0.68 -16.10
C ILE A 218 -4.53 0.35 -15.08
N THR A 219 -3.72 1.39 -14.79
CA THR A 219 -4.05 2.40 -13.77
C THR A 219 -5.34 3.17 -14.07
N PRO A 220 -5.59 3.64 -15.32
CA PRO A 220 -6.85 4.29 -15.65
C PRO A 220 -8.08 3.39 -15.44
N LEU A 221 -7.96 2.11 -15.79
CA LEU A 221 -9.05 1.15 -15.60
C LEU A 221 -9.34 0.88 -14.12
N ARG A 222 -8.30 0.81 -13.29
CA ARG A 222 -8.45 0.71 -11.83
C ARG A 222 -9.13 1.95 -11.26
N ALA A 223 -8.68 3.14 -11.65
CA ALA A 223 -9.29 4.39 -11.23
C ALA A 223 -10.77 4.48 -11.67
N ALA A 224 -11.09 4.06 -12.90
CA ALA A 224 -12.46 4.01 -13.39
C ALA A 224 -13.34 3.05 -12.58
N ALA A 225 -12.81 1.89 -12.16
CA ALA A 225 -13.52 0.97 -11.25
C ALA A 225 -13.77 1.63 -9.87
N GLY A 226 -12.82 2.42 -9.36
CA GLY A 226 -12.97 3.21 -8.15
C GLY A 226 -14.05 4.28 -8.29
N VAL A 227 -14.00 5.06 -9.38
CA VAL A 227 -15.02 6.09 -9.69
C VAL A 227 -16.42 5.47 -9.82
N ALA A 228 -16.54 4.33 -10.48
CA ALA A 228 -17.82 3.65 -10.66
C ALA A 228 -18.47 3.20 -9.33
N LYS A 229 -17.69 3.02 -8.26
CA LYS A 229 -18.18 2.68 -6.90
C LYS A 229 -18.64 3.91 -6.10
N ILE A 230 -18.38 5.14 -6.56
CA ILE A 230 -18.66 6.36 -5.79
C ILE A 230 -20.14 6.50 -5.42
N PRO A 231 -21.12 6.28 -6.32
CA PRO A 231 -22.54 6.40 -5.96
C PRO A 231 -22.90 5.51 -4.78
N ALA A 232 -22.50 4.24 -4.82
CA ALA A 232 -22.74 3.29 -3.72
C ALA A 232 -21.99 3.69 -2.44
N ALA A 233 -20.75 4.18 -2.55
CA ALA A 233 -19.99 4.64 -1.40
C ALA A 233 -20.62 5.85 -0.72
N ILE A 234 -21.16 6.81 -1.49
CA ILE A 234 -21.87 7.99 -0.94
C ILE A 234 -23.16 7.56 -0.25
N GLU A 235 -23.92 6.66 -0.84
CA GLU A 235 -25.13 6.12 -0.20
C GLU A 235 -24.80 5.47 1.15
N ILE A 236 -23.77 4.62 1.20
CA ILE A 236 -23.30 4.00 2.44
C ILE A 236 -22.90 5.07 3.48
N VAL A 237 -22.16 6.10 3.07
CA VAL A 237 -21.74 7.18 3.96
C VAL A 237 -22.92 8.00 4.46
N LYS A 238 -23.89 8.28 3.59
CA LYS A 238 -25.12 8.99 3.95
C LYS A 238 -25.93 8.21 5.00
N ASP A 239 -26.17 6.94 4.75
CA ASP A 239 -26.87 6.06 5.68
C ASP A 239 -26.12 5.95 7.01
N TRP A 240 -24.79 5.86 6.96
CA TRP A 240 -23.93 5.84 8.14
C TRP A 240 -24.09 7.11 8.97
N LEU A 241 -23.95 8.27 8.37
CA LEU A 241 -24.12 9.55 9.05
C LEU A 241 -25.52 9.69 9.62
N GLN A 242 -26.56 9.28 8.87
CA GLN A 242 -27.94 9.29 9.35
C GLN A 242 -28.13 8.39 10.60
N ALA A 243 -27.53 7.22 10.59
CA ALA A 243 -27.65 6.25 11.69
C ALA A 243 -26.81 6.59 12.93
N THR A 244 -25.73 7.35 12.78
CA THR A 244 -24.74 7.58 13.85
C THR A 244 -24.59 9.06 14.27
N THR A 245 -25.45 9.95 13.76
CA THR A 245 -25.49 11.36 14.17
C THR A 245 -26.67 11.57 15.10
N GLU A 246 -26.40 12.08 16.30
CA GLU A 246 -27.37 12.47 17.29
C GLU A 246 -27.41 14.00 17.42
N THR A 247 -28.49 14.54 17.97
CA THR A 247 -28.57 15.96 18.30
C THR A 247 -28.28 16.14 19.79
N GLY A 248 -27.22 16.87 20.11
CA GLY A 248 -26.87 17.22 21.46
C GLY A 248 -27.90 18.14 22.14
N PRO A 249 -27.81 18.32 23.47
CA PRO A 249 -28.72 19.19 24.23
C PRO A 249 -28.70 20.67 23.77
N ASP A 250 -27.59 21.11 23.19
CA ASP A 250 -27.38 22.46 22.67
C ASP A 250 -27.74 22.61 21.18
N GLY A 251 -28.29 21.54 20.57
CA GLY A 251 -28.61 21.50 19.14
C GLY A 251 -27.41 21.15 18.24
N SER A 252 -26.21 20.90 18.80
CA SER A 252 -25.04 20.49 18.04
C SER A 252 -25.18 19.06 17.50
N LYS A 253 -24.50 18.76 16.39
CA LYS A 253 -24.40 17.39 15.88
C LYS A 253 -23.34 16.63 16.66
N VAL A 254 -23.69 15.45 17.16
CA VAL A 254 -22.81 14.52 17.86
C VAL A 254 -22.64 13.25 17.00
N TYR A 255 -21.43 13.01 16.55
CA TYR A 255 -21.10 11.84 15.76
C TYR A 255 -20.67 10.71 16.70
N THR A 256 -21.59 9.78 17.01
CA THR A 256 -21.40 8.72 18.00
C THR A 256 -20.48 7.60 17.51
N ARG A 257 -20.45 7.35 16.20
CA ARG A 257 -19.66 6.30 15.58
C ARG A 257 -18.99 6.82 14.29
N PRO A 258 -17.79 7.40 14.38
CA PRO A 258 -17.11 7.94 13.21
C PRO A 258 -16.61 6.85 12.27
N LEU A 259 -16.49 7.20 10.97
CA LEU A 259 -16.10 6.32 9.88
C LEU A 259 -14.86 6.83 9.16
N VAL A 260 -13.91 5.94 8.88
CA VAL A 260 -12.74 6.22 8.03
C VAL A 260 -12.92 5.54 6.66
N VAL A 261 -12.79 6.31 5.59
CA VAL A 261 -12.93 5.81 4.22
C VAL A 261 -11.62 5.98 3.45
N TRP A 262 -11.05 4.86 2.99
CA TRP A 262 -9.80 4.84 2.26
C TRP A 262 -9.99 4.81 0.75
N VAL A 263 -9.22 5.63 0.06
CA VAL A 263 -9.17 5.78 -1.41
C VAL A 263 -7.71 5.67 -1.87
N HIS A 264 -7.48 5.11 -3.06
CA HIS A 264 -6.11 4.93 -3.57
C HIS A 264 -5.76 5.98 -4.63
N HIS A 265 -6.57 6.15 -5.68
CA HIS A 265 -6.27 7.02 -6.81
C HIS A 265 -6.80 8.45 -6.61
N SER A 266 -6.00 9.44 -7.00
CA SER A 266 -6.40 10.86 -6.95
C SER A 266 -7.68 11.16 -7.75
N PRO A 267 -7.89 10.62 -8.98
CA PRO A 267 -9.15 10.84 -9.70
C PRO A 267 -10.39 10.35 -8.96
N VAL A 268 -10.28 9.27 -8.16
CA VAL A 268 -11.39 8.78 -7.35
C VAL A 268 -11.67 9.73 -6.20
N MET A 269 -10.64 10.26 -5.53
CA MET A 269 -10.79 11.27 -4.47
C MET A 269 -11.43 12.55 -5.01
N GLU A 270 -10.99 13.03 -6.17
CA GLU A 270 -11.55 14.22 -6.83
C GLU A 270 -13.04 14.04 -7.19
N ALA A 271 -13.36 12.89 -7.83
CA ALA A 271 -14.73 12.57 -8.20
C ALA A 271 -15.62 12.40 -6.96
N LEU A 272 -15.09 11.86 -5.89
CA LEU A 272 -15.77 11.70 -4.61
C LEU A 272 -16.09 13.07 -3.99
N LYS A 273 -15.13 13.98 -3.93
CA LYS A 273 -15.35 15.38 -3.47
C LYS A 273 -16.42 16.10 -4.28
N ALA A 274 -16.43 15.89 -5.61
CA ALA A 274 -17.41 16.52 -6.50
C ALA A 274 -18.82 15.91 -6.35
N ALA A 275 -18.93 14.66 -5.91
CA ALA A 275 -20.20 13.95 -5.82
C ALA A 275 -20.86 14.04 -4.42
N ILE A 276 -20.13 14.47 -3.39
CA ILE A 276 -20.69 14.69 -2.05
C ILE A 276 -21.63 15.90 -2.10
N PRO A 277 -22.91 15.74 -1.66
CA PRO A 277 -23.85 16.85 -1.60
C PRO A 277 -23.38 17.98 -0.65
N GLU A 278 -23.62 19.23 -1.03
CA GLU A 278 -23.20 20.41 -0.24
C GLU A 278 -23.82 20.44 1.17
N ASP A 279 -25.00 19.85 1.33
CA ASP A 279 -25.72 19.75 2.61
C ASP A 279 -25.22 18.61 3.51
N MET A 280 -24.35 17.75 3.00
CA MET A 280 -23.76 16.65 3.76
C MET A 280 -22.62 17.14 4.66
N ALA A 281 -22.97 17.56 5.86
CA ALA A 281 -22.03 18.08 6.86
C ALA A 281 -21.31 16.95 7.62
N GLY A 282 -20.19 17.26 8.28
CA GLY A 282 -19.46 16.34 9.13
C GLY A 282 -18.46 15.46 8.38
N ILE A 283 -17.94 15.95 7.26
CA ILE A 283 -16.99 15.24 6.39
C ILE A 283 -15.66 15.97 6.34
N GLY A 284 -14.56 15.22 6.41
CA GLY A 284 -13.19 15.69 6.23
C GLY A 284 -12.42 14.92 5.17
N PHE A 285 -11.28 15.49 4.72
CA PHE A 285 -10.43 14.91 3.67
C PHE A 285 -8.95 15.03 3.98
N ILE A 286 -8.22 13.93 3.79
CA ILE A 286 -6.74 13.89 3.79
C ILE A 286 -6.29 13.17 2.52
N ASP A 287 -5.69 13.91 1.59
CA ASP A 287 -5.20 13.41 0.32
C ASP A 287 -3.75 13.81 0.04
N GLY A 288 -3.26 13.49 -1.16
CA GLY A 288 -1.91 13.85 -1.60
C GLY A 288 -1.67 15.37 -1.70
N GLY A 289 -2.72 16.15 -1.95
CA GLY A 289 -2.68 17.61 -2.00
C GLY A 289 -2.73 18.26 -0.61
N THR A 290 -3.12 17.52 0.44
CA THR A 290 -3.15 18.03 1.81
C THR A 290 -1.73 18.24 2.34
N PRO A 291 -1.31 19.49 2.62
CA PRO A 291 0.02 19.76 3.18
C PRO A 291 0.27 19.01 4.47
N GLU A 292 1.49 18.53 4.66
CA GLU A 292 1.87 17.68 5.80
C GLU A 292 1.43 18.28 7.16
N HIS A 293 1.65 19.59 7.34
CA HIS A 293 1.28 20.30 8.58
C HIS A 293 -0.23 20.43 8.82
N LYS A 294 -1.06 20.17 7.81
CA LYS A 294 -2.53 20.22 7.91
C LYS A 294 -3.15 18.83 8.11
N ARG A 295 -2.41 17.75 7.88
CA ARG A 295 -2.95 16.39 7.96
C ARG A 295 -3.35 16.00 9.38
N GLN A 296 -2.51 16.29 10.37
CA GLN A 296 -2.85 16.01 11.76
C GLN A 296 -4.02 16.87 12.26
N PRO A 297 -4.05 18.22 12.04
CA PRO A 297 -5.25 19.02 12.35
C PRO A 297 -6.54 18.51 11.72
N GLU A 298 -6.49 17.96 10.50
CA GLU A 298 -7.67 17.38 9.86
C GLU A 298 -8.10 16.06 10.52
N ALA A 299 -7.15 15.22 10.88
CA ALA A 299 -7.40 14.00 11.64
C ALA A 299 -7.94 14.31 13.05
N ASP A 300 -7.48 15.38 13.67
CA ASP A 300 -7.93 15.83 15.01
C ASP A 300 -9.40 16.22 15.02
N LYS A 301 -9.97 16.70 13.92
CA LYS A 301 -11.42 16.96 13.82
C LYS A 301 -12.23 15.66 14.02
N LEU A 302 -11.78 14.53 13.45
CA LEU A 302 -12.42 13.23 13.69
C LEU A 302 -12.25 12.82 15.16
N GLN A 303 -11.03 12.94 15.67
CA GLN A 303 -10.70 12.56 17.06
C GLN A 303 -11.49 13.39 18.10
N ASN A 304 -11.73 14.67 17.80
CA ASN A 304 -12.50 15.58 18.68
C ASN A 304 -14.02 15.47 18.47
N GLY A 305 -14.49 14.76 17.43
CA GLY A 305 -15.91 14.63 17.12
C GLY A 305 -16.54 15.80 16.36
N GLU A 306 -15.73 16.63 15.76
CA GLU A 306 -16.18 17.73 14.92
C GLU A 306 -16.72 17.23 13.56
N ILE A 307 -16.23 16.06 13.12
CA ILE A 307 -16.69 15.35 11.92
C ILE A 307 -16.99 13.89 12.22
N GLY A 308 -17.94 13.31 11.46
CA GLY A 308 -18.35 11.91 11.56
C GLY A 308 -17.67 10.99 10.54
N VAL A 309 -17.21 11.54 9.41
CA VAL A 309 -16.56 10.75 8.35
C VAL A 309 -15.31 11.48 7.85
N ILE A 310 -14.24 10.71 7.63
CA ILE A 310 -13.03 11.23 7.00
C ILE A 310 -12.62 10.35 5.82
N PHE A 311 -12.43 10.96 4.66
CA PHE A 311 -11.89 10.32 3.47
C PHE A 311 -10.38 10.53 3.41
N CYS A 312 -9.64 9.43 3.32
CA CYS A 312 -8.18 9.45 3.34
C CYS A 312 -7.59 8.73 2.13
N SER A 313 -6.56 9.30 1.54
CA SER A 313 -5.72 8.56 0.59
C SER A 313 -4.86 7.54 1.33
N ILE A 314 -4.83 6.28 0.86
CA ILE A 314 -3.97 5.22 1.41
C ILE A 314 -2.50 5.66 1.45
N MET A 315 -2.04 6.36 0.40
CA MET A 315 -0.67 6.85 0.33
C MET A 315 -0.38 7.98 1.34
N ALA A 316 -1.40 8.81 1.66
CA ALA A 316 -1.26 9.86 2.68
C ALA A 316 -1.29 9.30 4.11
N ALA A 317 -1.89 8.12 4.32
CA ALA A 317 -1.94 7.45 5.62
C ALA A 317 -0.56 7.03 6.17
N GLY A 318 0.44 6.89 5.31
CA GLY A 318 1.83 6.63 5.71
C GLY A 318 2.44 7.69 6.64
N PHE A 319 1.78 8.82 6.86
CA PHE A 319 2.31 9.99 7.60
C PHE A 319 1.85 10.08 9.07
N GLY A 320 1.75 8.98 9.77
CA GLY A 320 1.70 8.99 11.23
C GLY A 320 0.42 9.51 11.90
N ILE A 321 -0.66 9.81 11.14
CA ILE A 321 -1.95 10.25 11.71
C ILE A 321 -2.59 9.19 12.60
N THR A 322 -3.38 9.61 13.57
CA THR A 322 -4.11 8.75 14.50
C THR A 322 -5.61 8.93 14.32
N LEU A 323 -6.35 7.82 14.13
CA LEU A 323 -7.79 7.82 13.86
C LEU A 323 -8.53 6.83 14.80
N THR A 324 -8.04 6.65 16.01
CA THR A 324 -8.50 5.62 16.97
C THR A 324 -9.90 5.83 17.53
N ARG A 325 -10.49 7.02 17.35
CA ARG A 325 -11.89 7.23 17.68
C ARG A 325 -12.84 6.44 16.77
N SER A 326 -12.42 6.17 15.53
CA SER A 326 -13.15 5.28 14.64
C SER A 326 -12.80 3.82 14.93
N SER A 327 -13.79 2.95 14.88
CA SER A 327 -13.63 1.49 14.80
C SER A 327 -14.06 0.94 13.44
N ASP A 328 -14.62 1.77 12.59
CA ASP A 328 -15.20 1.39 11.31
C ASP A 328 -14.41 1.98 10.14
N VAL A 329 -14.08 1.11 9.20
CA VAL A 329 -13.22 1.43 8.07
C VAL A 329 -13.83 0.89 6.79
N ILE A 330 -13.87 1.72 5.75
CA ILE A 330 -14.26 1.31 4.40
C ILE A 330 -13.11 1.57 3.44
N PHE A 331 -12.75 0.57 2.63
CA PHE A 331 -11.88 0.73 1.47
C PHE A 331 -12.74 0.76 0.21
N ILE A 332 -12.84 1.92 -0.44
CA ILE A 332 -13.45 2.04 -1.79
C ILE A 332 -12.52 1.38 -2.80
N GLU A 333 -11.22 1.57 -2.62
CA GLU A 333 -10.18 0.95 -3.41
C GLU A 333 -9.12 0.33 -2.49
N THR A 334 -8.45 -0.70 -2.99
CA THR A 334 -7.30 -1.31 -2.32
C THR A 334 -5.99 -1.00 -3.06
N ASP A 335 -4.87 -1.09 -2.36
CA ASP A 335 -3.53 -1.14 -2.96
C ASP A 335 -3.19 -2.60 -3.30
N TRP A 336 -2.32 -2.82 -4.28
CA TRP A 336 -1.75 -4.15 -4.56
C TRP A 336 -0.63 -4.57 -3.60
N THR A 337 -0.29 -3.70 -2.65
CA THR A 337 0.74 -3.92 -1.63
C THR A 337 0.05 -4.15 -0.28
N PRO A 338 0.08 -5.36 0.27
CA PRO A 338 -0.55 -5.66 1.57
C PRO A 338 -0.09 -4.74 2.69
N ALA A 339 1.19 -4.35 2.68
CA ALA A 339 1.77 -3.47 3.68
C ALA A 339 1.08 -2.10 3.74
N ASN A 340 0.74 -1.49 2.58
CA ASN A 340 0.07 -0.20 2.53
C ASN A 340 -1.35 -0.28 3.10
N ILE A 341 -2.06 -1.38 2.83
CA ILE A 341 -3.39 -1.62 3.39
C ILE A 341 -3.29 -1.79 4.91
N SER A 342 -2.37 -2.64 5.38
CA SER A 342 -2.15 -2.86 6.81
C SER A 342 -1.77 -1.56 7.54
N GLN A 343 -0.93 -0.70 6.94
CA GLN A 343 -0.61 0.61 7.50
C GLN A 343 -1.83 1.52 7.60
N ALA A 344 -2.71 1.53 6.60
CA ALA A 344 -3.95 2.29 6.63
C ALA A 344 -4.89 1.79 7.74
N GLU A 345 -5.07 0.48 7.87
CA GLU A 345 -5.83 -0.12 8.97
C GLU A 345 -5.25 0.23 10.34
N ASP A 346 -3.94 0.28 10.46
CA ASP A 346 -3.21 0.57 11.70
C ASP A 346 -3.29 2.04 12.14
N ARG A 347 -3.90 2.92 11.35
CA ARG A 347 -4.28 4.28 11.80
C ARG A 347 -5.49 4.26 12.73
N VAL A 348 -6.34 3.26 12.58
CA VAL A 348 -7.52 3.01 13.41
C VAL A 348 -7.21 1.96 14.48
N HIS A 349 -6.61 0.83 14.09
CA HIS A 349 -6.25 -0.28 14.99
C HIS A 349 -4.89 -0.05 15.66
N ARG A 350 -4.87 0.84 16.64
CA ARG A 350 -3.67 1.32 17.33
C ARG A 350 -3.90 1.41 18.83
N ILE A 351 -2.84 1.64 19.59
CA ILE A 351 -2.93 1.93 21.04
C ILE A 351 -3.94 3.06 21.26
N GLY A 352 -4.91 2.83 22.14
CA GLY A 352 -6.05 3.73 22.38
C GLY A 352 -7.36 3.26 21.73
N GLN A 353 -7.33 2.25 20.85
CA GLN A 353 -8.55 1.61 20.35
C GLN A 353 -9.17 0.70 21.41
N THR A 354 -10.46 0.86 21.63
CA THR A 354 -11.25 0.09 22.63
C THR A 354 -12.32 -0.79 22.00
N GLU A 355 -12.62 -0.56 20.71
CA GLU A 355 -13.69 -1.26 19.99
C GLU A 355 -13.11 -2.21 18.92
N THR A 356 -13.83 -3.30 18.65
CA THR A 356 -13.51 -4.18 17.51
C THR A 356 -13.50 -3.41 16.21
N CYS A 357 -12.38 -3.43 15.48
CA CYS A 357 -12.28 -2.73 14.22
C CYS A 357 -12.96 -3.52 13.09
N MET A 358 -13.99 -2.93 12.50
CA MET A 358 -14.71 -3.46 11.34
C MET A 358 -14.13 -2.86 10.05
N ILE A 359 -13.53 -3.69 9.21
CA ILE A 359 -12.87 -3.25 7.98
C ILE A 359 -13.61 -3.85 6.79
N THR A 360 -14.26 -2.99 6.02
CA THR A 360 -15.06 -3.38 4.86
C THR A 360 -14.40 -2.94 3.56
N THR A 361 -14.17 -3.85 2.64
CA THR A 361 -13.70 -3.52 1.29
C THR A 361 -14.87 -3.57 0.32
N LEU A 362 -15.09 -2.49 -0.44
CA LEU A 362 -16.09 -2.46 -1.50
C LEU A 362 -15.55 -3.16 -2.75
N LEU A 363 -16.32 -4.08 -3.29
CA LEU A 363 -15.98 -4.88 -4.46
C LEU A 363 -17.04 -4.69 -5.55
N ALA A 364 -16.58 -4.32 -6.73
CA ALA A 364 -17.40 -4.27 -7.92
C ALA A 364 -17.21 -5.55 -8.75
N VAL A 365 -18.31 -6.24 -9.04
CA VAL A 365 -18.29 -7.45 -9.89
C VAL A 365 -17.95 -7.08 -11.34
N ASP A 366 -17.29 -7.99 -12.05
CA ASP A 366 -16.83 -7.83 -13.45
C ASP A 366 -15.86 -6.64 -13.63
N THR A 367 -15.05 -6.35 -12.62
CA THR A 367 -13.97 -5.36 -12.67
C THR A 367 -12.64 -6.00 -12.28
N LEU A 368 -11.59 -5.18 -12.20
CA LEU A 368 -10.27 -5.64 -11.72
C LEU A 368 -10.23 -5.99 -10.23
N ASP A 369 -11.25 -5.67 -9.45
CA ASP A 369 -11.24 -5.85 -8.00
C ASP A 369 -11.01 -7.32 -7.59
N ALA A 370 -11.63 -8.27 -8.30
CA ALA A 370 -11.45 -9.70 -8.03
C ALA A 370 -10.01 -10.16 -8.30
N HIS A 371 -9.39 -9.68 -9.39
CA HIS A 371 -7.99 -9.98 -9.72
C HIS A 371 -7.02 -9.38 -8.69
N MET A 372 -7.26 -8.13 -8.28
CA MET A 372 -6.49 -7.47 -7.24
C MET A 372 -6.55 -8.23 -5.92
N ARG A 373 -7.72 -8.71 -5.54
CA ARG A 373 -7.93 -9.52 -4.35
C ARG A 373 -7.14 -10.84 -4.42
N ALA A 374 -7.11 -11.50 -5.58
CA ALA A 374 -6.34 -12.73 -5.79
C ALA A 374 -4.82 -12.48 -5.62
N ILE A 375 -4.29 -11.40 -6.21
CA ILE A 375 -2.89 -10.99 -6.06
C ILE A 375 -2.55 -10.71 -4.58
N LEU A 376 -3.39 -9.95 -3.87
CA LEU A 376 -3.20 -9.63 -2.46
C LEU A 376 -3.15 -10.88 -1.59
N ARG A 377 -4.06 -11.84 -1.82
CA ARG A 377 -4.08 -13.11 -1.09
C ARG A 377 -2.81 -13.92 -1.32
N ASN A 378 -2.33 -14.01 -2.56
CA ASN A 378 -1.08 -14.70 -2.86
C ASN A 378 0.11 -14.08 -2.13
N LYS A 379 0.23 -12.74 -2.15
CA LYS A 379 1.27 -12.03 -1.40
C LYS A 379 1.14 -12.22 0.11
N GLY A 380 -0.08 -12.14 0.64
CA GLY A 380 -0.34 -12.36 2.07
C GLY A 380 0.05 -13.74 2.56
N LYS A 381 -0.17 -14.80 1.77
CA LYS A 381 0.27 -16.16 2.09
C LYS A 381 1.80 -16.25 2.26
N ASP A 382 2.54 -15.67 1.34
CA ASP A 382 4.01 -15.69 1.39
C ASP A 382 4.54 -14.83 2.58
N LEU A 383 3.92 -13.67 2.84
CA LEU A 383 4.26 -12.83 3.98
C LEU A 383 3.94 -13.47 5.34
N ASN A 384 2.90 -14.28 5.44
CA ASN A 384 2.57 -15.00 6.68
C ASN A 384 3.62 -16.04 7.05
N VAL A 385 4.32 -16.63 6.07
CA VAL A 385 5.44 -17.53 6.34
C VAL A 385 6.66 -16.75 6.84
N LEU A 386 6.96 -15.59 6.25
CA LEU A 386 8.10 -14.75 6.62
C LEU A 386 7.90 -14.01 7.93
N MET A 387 6.65 -13.68 8.25
CA MET A 387 6.29 -12.90 9.43
C MET A 387 5.12 -13.56 10.16
N PRO A 388 5.31 -14.73 10.78
CA PRO A 388 4.25 -15.40 11.49
C PRO A 388 3.72 -14.52 12.63
N GLY A 389 2.39 -14.49 12.79
CA GLY A 389 1.71 -13.62 13.77
C GLY A 389 1.63 -12.13 13.40
N ALA A 390 2.21 -11.71 12.27
CA ALA A 390 1.85 -10.41 11.70
C ALA A 390 0.47 -10.51 11.08
N ASP A 391 -0.27 -9.38 11.13
CA ASP A 391 -1.57 -9.29 10.50
C ASP A 391 -1.43 -8.99 8.99
N ASN A 392 -0.88 -9.96 8.26
CA ASN A 392 -0.65 -9.86 6.82
C ASN A 392 -1.87 -10.29 5.99
N ASN A 393 -2.92 -10.76 6.64
CA ASN A 393 -4.12 -11.25 5.98
C ASN A 393 -5.08 -10.10 5.65
N VAL A 394 -4.61 -9.11 4.90
CA VAL A 394 -5.41 -7.95 4.44
C VAL A 394 -6.60 -8.32 3.54
N THR A 395 -6.76 -9.59 3.22
CA THR A 395 -7.82 -10.11 2.36
C THR A 395 -8.54 -11.30 2.97
N VAL A 396 -8.48 -11.48 4.28
CA VAL A 396 -9.04 -12.66 4.91
C VAL A 396 -10.50 -12.51 5.25
N MET A 397 -11.10 -13.68 5.15
CA MET A 397 -12.50 -14.05 5.33
C MET A 397 -13.40 -13.26 4.38
N THR A 398 -13.48 -13.80 3.19
CA THR A 398 -14.59 -13.57 2.31
C THR A 398 -15.84 -14.20 2.96
N ALA A 399 -16.33 -13.52 3.98
CA ALA A 399 -17.74 -13.59 4.22
C ALA A 399 -18.33 -12.56 3.27
N HIS A 400 -18.75 -12.99 2.09
CA HIS A 400 -19.73 -12.22 1.35
C HIS A 400 -20.97 -12.18 2.22
N LEU A 401 -21.31 -11.01 2.75
CA LEU A 401 -22.63 -10.79 3.28
C LEU A 401 -23.53 -10.76 2.05
N ASN A 402 -24.07 -11.88 1.69
CA ASN A 402 -25.23 -11.93 0.81
C ASN A 402 -26.41 -11.50 1.69
N GLU A 403 -26.76 -10.23 1.66
CA GLU A 403 -27.86 -9.66 2.45
C GLU A 403 -29.19 -10.40 2.19
N ALA A 404 -29.34 -11.03 1.02
CA ALA A 404 -30.52 -11.83 0.67
C ALA A 404 -30.55 -13.22 1.34
N ALA A 405 -29.42 -13.75 1.82
CA ALA A 405 -29.35 -15.14 2.31
C ALA A 405 -28.82 -15.29 3.73
N GLY A 406 -28.29 -14.24 4.38
CA GLY A 406 -27.71 -14.32 5.72
C GLY A 406 -26.56 -15.33 5.87
N GLN A 407 -25.91 -15.71 4.78
CA GLN A 407 -24.86 -16.72 4.74
C GLN A 407 -23.49 -16.11 4.47
N TYR A 408 -22.49 -16.57 5.23
CA TYR A 408 -21.09 -16.27 4.99
C TYR A 408 -20.56 -17.17 3.87
N GLU A 409 -20.25 -16.59 2.72
CA GLU A 409 -19.74 -17.35 1.58
C GLU A 409 -18.23 -17.55 1.71
N ILE A 410 -17.84 -18.80 1.87
CA ILE A 410 -16.43 -19.25 1.78
C ILE A 410 -15.98 -19.08 0.33
N LEU A 411 -14.73 -18.70 0.09
CA LEU A 411 -14.06 -18.62 -1.21
C LEU A 411 -14.72 -19.48 -2.29
N THR A 412 -15.25 -18.83 -3.32
CA THR A 412 -15.85 -19.53 -4.46
C THR A 412 -14.79 -20.31 -5.24
N GLN A 413 -15.22 -21.24 -6.08
CA GLN A 413 -14.31 -21.95 -6.99
C GLN A 413 -13.62 -20.97 -7.93
N GLU A 414 -14.34 -19.95 -8.40
CA GLU A 414 -13.81 -18.87 -9.24
C GLU A 414 -12.71 -18.08 -8.54
N ASP A 415 -12.85 -17.72 -7.28
CA ASP A 415 -11.79 -17.06 -6.50
C ASP A 415 -10.52 -17.91 -6.43
N ARG A 416 -10.65 -19.24 -6.31
CA ARG A 416 -9.50 -20.16 -6.27
C ARG A 416 -8.81 -20.27 -7.62
N GLU A 417 -9.56 -20.20 -8.71
CA GLU A 417 -9.03 -20.19 -10.08
C GLU A 417 -8.27 -18.89 -10.35
N LEU A 418 -8.85 -17.74 -9.99
CA LEU A 418 -8.18 -16.44 -10.09
C LEU A 418 -6.85 -16.42 -9.30
N GLU A 419 -6.80 -17.03 -8.11
CA GLU A 419 -5.56 -17.12 -7.33
C GLU A 419 -4.46 -17.95 -8.01
N LYS A 420 -4.82 -18.97 -8.81
CA LYS A 420 -3.84 -19.75 -9.57
C LYS A 420 -3.30 -18.97 -10.75
N ASP A 421 -4.16 -18.22 -11.44
CA ASP A 421 -3.87 -17.55 -12.69
C ASP A 421 -3.17 -16.20 -12.50
N PHE A 422 -3.55 -15.45 -11.45
CA PHE A 422 -3.07 -14.09 -11.23
C PHE A 422 -2.21 -13.97 -9.96
N LYS A 423 -0.90 -13.85 -10.15
CA LYS A 423 0.09 -13.66 -9.08
C LYS A 423 0.66 -12.26 -9.05
N SER A 424 0.55 -11.55 -10.17
CA SER A 424 1.11 -10.22 -10.37
C SER A 424 0.24 -9.39 -11.32
N VAL A 425 0.47 -8.09 -11.38
CA VAL A 425 -0.25 -7.20 -12.32
C VAL A 425 0.06 -7.52 -13.78
N PRO A 426 1.31 -7.83 -14.18
CA PRO A 426 1.59 -8.29 -15.53
C PRO A 426 0.77 -9.49 -15.99
N ASP A 427 0.37 -10.40 -15.09
CA ASP A 427 -0.50 -11.53 -15.46
C ASP A 427 -1.87 -11.06 -15.99
N ILE A 428 -2.42 -9.98 -15.40
CA ILE A 428 -3.69 -9.40 -15.85
C ILE A 428 -3.51 -8.78 -17.24
N ILE A 429 -2.44 -8.01 -17.43
CA ILE A 429 -2.16 -7.33 -18.71
C ILE A 429 -1.90 -8.35 -19.82
N GLU A 430 -1.10 -9.38 -19.55
CA GLU A 430 -0.82 -10.46 -20.51
C GLU A 430 -2.11 -11.11 -20.98
N ARG A 431 -3.05 -11.40 -20.08
CA ARG A 431 -4.36 -11.97 -20.46
C ARG A 431 -5.13 -11.05 -21.39
N ILE A 432 -5.21 -9.75 -21.06
CA ILE A 432 -5.90 -8.75 -21.89
C ILE A 432 -5.23 -8.64 -23.27
N VAL A 433 -3.90 -8.54 -23.30
CA VAL A 433 -3.14 -8.44 -24.57
C VAL A 433 -3.34 -9.69 -25.41
N THR A 434 -3.27 -10.87 -24.82
CA THR A 434 -3.48 -12.14 -25.52
C THR A 434 -4.87 -12.19 -26.16
N GLU A 435 -5.90 -11.76 -25.43
CA GLU A 435 -7.27 -11.71 -25.95
C GLU A 435 -7.38 -10.76 -27.17
N ILE A 436 -6.74 -9.59 -27.10
CA ILE A 436 -6.75 -8.62 -28.19
C ILE A 436 -5.98 -9.15 -29.41
N VAL A 437 -4.81 -9.75 -29.20
CA VAL A 437 -4.01 -10.36 -30.27
C VAL A 437 -4.84 -11.44 -30.97
N LEU A 438 -5.48 -12.35 -30.24
CA LEU A 438 -6.33 -13.39 -30.82
C LEU A 438 -7.50 -12.80 -31.62
N LYS A 439 -8.17 -11.77 -31.13
CA LYS A 439 -9.26 -11.10 -31.84
C LYS A 439 -8.76 -10.43 -33.14
N ARG A 440 -7.61 -9.74 -33.11
CA ARG A 440 -7.07 -9.03 -34.28
C ARG A 440 -6.46 -9.94 -35.34
N THR A 441 -5.85 -11.06 -34.92
CA THR A 441 -5.27 -12.04 -35.85
C THR A 441 -6.30 -12.98 -36.46
N SER A 442 -7.47 -13.18 -35.84
CA SER A 442 -8.55 -14.01 -36.33
C SER A 442 -9.50 -13.28 -37.29
N LEU A 443 -9.43 -11.95 -37.38
CA LEU A 443 -10.22 -11.18 -38.33
C LEU A 443 -9.60 -11.32 -39.73
N PRO A 444 -10.41 -11.58 -40.80
CA PRO A 444 -9.90 -11.57 -42.19
C PRO A 444 -9.32 -10.18 -42.45
N ARG A 445 -8.03 -10.13 -42.88
CA ARG A 445 -7.41 -8.90 -43.33
C ARG A 445 -8.26 -8.34 -44.46
N ALA A 446 -8.80 -7.13 -44.32
CA ALA A 446 -9.45 -6.43 -45.40
C ALA A 446 -8.43 -6.27 -46.53
N ALA A 447 -8.75 -6.84 -47.71
CA ALA A 447 -7.92 -6.82 -48.90
C ALA A 447 -7.84 -5.41 -49.50
#